data_023afd90df2d14a85d2c18b7b2e88518
#
_entry.id   023afd90df2d14a85d2c18b7b2e88518
#
_cell.length_a   1.000
_cell.length_b   1.000
_cell.length_c   1.000
_cell.angle_alpha   90.00
_cell.angle_beta   90.00
_cell.angle_gamma   90.00
#
_symmetry.space_group_name_H-M   'P 1'
#
loop_
_entity.id
_entity.type
_entity.pdbx_description
1 polymer ?
#
loop_
_entity_poly.entity_id
_entity_poly.type
_entity_poly.pdbx_seq_one_letter_code
_entity_poly.pdbx_strand_id
1 'polypeptide(L)'
;MVPESSSGPREGVRITSEIGPLETVLCHTPGPELGVVTPSNRESYLFNDLLDQDKAARQHGRMRAILERFAEVYEISDLLEEVFDVPEARRYLLEHRPDVTGEKSPDLAPEEWVRVFIEGEESSGGTLASLLNEAGYTLPPLPNLFFLRDPAVVIGDRVVVAAMQHEVRWTEEVILRALFSHHPLLSNGGILYDGADERRMNTSIEGGDVHVLREDVVAVGMSERTSAAGIDTLRRALFSRTDVTELLVVLMPRHRTSIHLDMIFTMVDRELACAYAPYFRGPKRLPTLHLRASEEGVREKADLFEALGDVGMDLSPIYCGGGGRTVQEREQWASGCNLFAVEPGTALAYDRNEHTLSAMEEAGFRAVDGVEFLTGDTEIGGDERAVITFEGSELVRGGGGPRCMTLPVRRGPVAW
;
A
#
# COMPACT_ATOMS: atom_id res chain seq x y z
N MET A 1 19.95 -8.86 -23.86
CA MET A 1 20.53 -7.55 -24.25
C MET A 1 19.76 -6.53 -23.44
N VAL A 2 20.35 -6.07 -22.33
CA VAL A 2 19.75 -5.04 -21.48
C VAL A 2 19.73 -3.75 -22.31
N PRO A 3 18.60 -3.04 -22.46
CA PRO A 3 18.60 -1.76 -23.14
C PRO A 3 19.43 -0.78 -22.30
N GLU A 4 20.41 -0.12 -22.93
CA GLU A 4 21.15 0.98 -22.34
C GLU A 4 20.18 2.05 -21.86
N SER A 5 20.08 2.25 -20.54
CA SER A 5 19.33 3.33 -19.92
C SER A 5 20.07 4.64 -20.11
N SER A 6 19.77 5.38 -21.17
CA SER A 6 20.16 6.77 -21.34
C SER A 6 19.01 7.69 -20.92
N SER A 7 18.86 7.94 -19.64
CA SER A 7 18.23 9.17 -19.11
C SER A 7 18.45 9.16 -17.60
N GLY A 8 18.80 10.33 -17.03
CA GLY A 8 18.86 10.52 -15.57
C GLY A 8 17.55 10.13 -14.88
N PRO A 9 17.50 10.14 -13.53
CA PRO A 9 16.33 9.67 -12.79
C PRO A 9 15.06 10.29 -13.40
N ARG A 10 14.07 9.44 -13.73
CA ARG A 10 12.81 9.91 -14.30
C ARG A 10 12.07 10.67 -13.21
N GLU A 11 12.12 11.98 -13.27
CA GLU A 11 11.50 12.86 -12.30
C GLU A 11 9.97 12.72 -12.34
N GLY A 12 9.35 12.66 -11.16
CA GLY A 12 7.92 12.77 -10.96
C GLY A 12 7.13 11.51 -10.77
N VAL A 13 6.01 11.70 -10.08
CA VAL A 13 5.06 10.64 -9.81
C VAL A 13 4.08 10.49 -10.99
N ARG A 14 3.72 9.24 -11.33
CA ARG A 14 2.68 8.94 -12.33
C ARG A 14 2.16 7.52 -12.21
N ILE A 15 0.90 7.36 -11.82
CA ILE A 15 0.20 6.08 -11.77
C ILE A 15 -1.13 6.20 -12.52
N THR A 16 -1.28 5.48 -13.62
CA THR A 16 -2.50 5.41 -14.43
C THR A 16 -3.11 4.01 -14.44
N SER A 17 -2.47 3.04 -13.78
CA SER A 17 -2.95 1.66 -13.66
C SER A 17 -2.21 0.91 -12.57
N GLU A 18 -2.88 -0.06 -11.92
CA GLU A 18 -2.28 -1.01 -10.98
C GLU A 18 -1.27 -1.96 -11.63
N ILE A 19 -1.38 -2.19 -12.94
CA ILE A 19 -0.62 -3.21 -13.68
C ILE A 19 0.38 -2.65 -14.69
N GLY A 20 0.45 -1.33 -14.86
CA GLY A 20 1.47 -0.74 -15.76
C GLY A 20 2.87 -1.15 -15.37
N PRO A 21 3.82 -1.29 -16.32
CA PRO A 21 5.21 -1.61 -16.00
C PRO A 21 5.73 -0.74 -14.87
N LEU A 22 6.23 -1.35 -13.80
CA LEU A 22 6.73 -0.65 -12.63
C LEU A 22 8.03 0.08 -12.99
N GLU A 23 8.10 1.38 -12.71
CA GLU A 23 9.31 2.18 -12.95
C GLU A 23 9.96 2.62 -11.64
N THR A 24 9.16 3.02 -10.65
CA THR A 24 9.67 3.46 -9.34
C THR A 24 8.71 3.06 -8.23
N VAL A 25 9.25 2.50 -7.14
CA VAL A 25 8.49 2.07 -5.97
C VAL A 25 9.23 2.43 -4.69
N LEU A 26 8.47 2.85 -3.67
CA LEU A 26 8.98 3.06 -2.31
C LEU A 26 8.67 1.84 -1.47
N CYS A 27 9.62 1.47 -0.61
CA CYS A 27 9.52 0.42 0.39
C CYS A 27 10.09 0.91 1.73
N HIS A 28 9.77 0.21 2.80
CA HIS A 28 10.42 0.32 4.09
C HIS A 28 10.76 -1.06 4.61
N THR A 29 12.03 -1.35 4.77
CA THR A 29 12.48 -2.63 5.33
C THR A 29 12.25 -2.62 6.83
N PRO A 30 11.43 -3.58 7.39
CA PRO A 30 11.17 -3.62 8.83
C PRO A 30 12.43 -3.66 9.66
N GLY A 31 12.49 -2.85 10.71
CA GLY A 31 13.66 -2.66 11.56
C GLY A 31 13.34 -2.71 13.06
N PRO A 32 14.15 -2.01 13.88
CA PRO A 32 14.02 -1.99 15.35
C PRO A 32 12.64 -1.53 15.84
N GLU A 33 11.91 -0.73 15.07
CA GLU A 33 10.56 -0.26 15.40
C GLU A 33 9.55 -1.40 15.62
N LEU A 34 9.78 -2.58 15.04
CA LEU A 34 8.95 -3.76 15.30
C LEU A 34 9.05 -4.25 16.76
N GLY A 35 10.16 -3.96 17.42
CA GLY A 35 10.41 -4.39 18.79
C GLY A 35 9.46 -3.80 19.83
N VAL A 36 8.73 -2.73 19.51
CA VAL A 36 7.72 -2.15 20.40
C VAL A 36 6.51 -3.05 20.57
N VAL A 37 6.22 -3.92 19.59
CA VAL A 37 5.03 -4.77 19.59
C VAL A 37 5.24 -5.95 20.53
N THR A 38 4.40 -6.02 21.57
CA THR A 38 4.44 -7.05 22.62
C THR A 38 3.07 -7.76 22.70
N PRO A 39 2.96 -8.90 23.41
CA PRO A 39 1.68 -9.56 23.59
C PRO A 39 0.59 -8.70 24.22
N SER A 40 0.97 -7.70 25.04
CA SER A 40 0.05 -6.84 25.76
C SER A 40 -0.46 -5.65 24.93
N ASN A 41 0.31 -5.18 23.95
CA ASN A 41 0.00 -3.98 23.18
C ASN A 41 -0.22 -4.23 21.67
N ARG A 42 -0.08 -5.47 21.17
CA ARG A 42 -0.16 -5.78 19.74
C ARG A 42 -1.44 -5.24 19.06
N GLU A 43 -2.58 -5.29 19.76
CA GLU A 43 -3.85 -4.80 19.22
C GLU A 43 -3.87 -3.27 19.07
N SER A 44 -3.23 -2.54 20.00
CA SER A 44 -3.08 -1.09 19.93
C SER A 44 -2.20 -0.67 18.75
N TYR A 45 -1.21 -1.49 18.39
CA TYR A 45 -0.38 -1.32 17.19
C TYR A 45 -0.97 -2.01 15.94
N LEU A 46 -2.19 -2.51 16.00
CA LEU A 46 -2.93 -3.12 14.89
C LEU A 46 -2.33 -4.45 14.38
N PHE A 47 -1.51 -5.12 15.17
CA PHE A 47 -0.93 -6.42 14.85
C PHE A 47 -1.80 -7.58 15.32
N ASN A 48 -1.82 -8.66 14.53
CA ASN A 48 -2.48 -9.91 14.89
C ASN A 48 -1.57 -10.80 15.74
N ASP A 49 -0.26 -10.71 15.52
CA ASP A 49 0.75 -11.56 16.12
C ASP A 49 2.07 -10.78 16.24
N LEU A 50 3.06 -11.37 16.90
CA LEU A 50 4.40 -10.82 17.01
C LEU A 50 5.25 -11.28 15.82
N LEU A 51 6.08 -10.39 15.29
CA LEU A 51 7.01 -10.69 14.22
C LEU A 51 8.43 -10.83 14.78
N ASP A 52 9.16 -11.83 14.25
CA ASP A 52 10.62 -11.90 14.39
C ASP A 52 11.23 -10.86 13.44
N GLN A 53 11.84 -9.83 14.00
CA GLN A 53 12.39 -8.69 13.25
C GLN A 53 13.38 -9.12 12.17
N ASP A 54 14.35 -9.98 12.53
CA ASP A 54 15.40 -10.39 11.60
C ASP A 54 14.86 -11.23 10.43
N LYS A 55 13.84 -12.07 10.70
CA LYS A 55 13.18 -12.84 9.65
C LYS A 55 12.32 -11.96 8.77
N ALA A 56 11.56 -11.04 9.35
CA ALA A 56 10.75 -10.08 8.61
C ALA A 56 11.63 -9.25 7.67
N ALA A 57 12.74 -8.69 8.18
CA ALA A 57 13.70 -7.94 7.38
C ALA A 57 14.30 -8.78 6.23
N ARG A 58 14.68 -10.03 6.48
CA ARG A 58 15.21 -10.91 5.42
C ARG A 58 14.18 -11.26 4.36
N GLN A 59 12.92 -11.55 4.76
CA GLN A 59 11.84 -11.86 3.81
C GLN A 59 11.47 -10.62 2.98
N HIS A 60 11.39 -9.45 3.61
CA HIS A 60 11.17 -8.18 2.93
C HIS A 60 12.33 -7.83 1.98
N GLY A 61 13.58 -8.02 2.42
CA GLY A 61 14.76 -7.82 1.58
C GLY A 61 14.76 -8.72 0.32
N ARG A 62 14.19 -9.93 0.40
CA ARG A 62 14.01 -10.78 -0.79
C ARG A 62 12.97 -10.21 -1.75
N MET A 63 11.84 -9.75 -1.24
CA MET A 63 10.83 -9.05 -2.05
C MET A 63 11.45 -7.83 -2.75
N ARG A 64 12.18 -7.00 -2.00
CA ARG A 64 12.89 -5.84 -2.53
C ARG A 64 13.85 -6.20 -3.64
N ALA A 65 14.69 -7.23 -3.46
CA ALA A 65 15.63 -7.70 -4.48
C ALA A 65 14.92 -8.16 -5.78
N ILE A 66 13.72 -8.75 -5.67
CA ILE A 66 12.90 -9.09 -6.84
C ILE A 66 12.41 -7.80 -7.53
N LEU A 67 11.91 -6.82 -6.77
CA LEU A 67 11.44 -5.54 -7.31
C LEU A 67 12.56 -4.78 -8.05
N GLU A 68 13.79 -4.81 -7.54
CA GLU A 68 14.98 -4.19 -8.15
C GLU A 68 15.35 -4.77 -9.54
N ARG A 69 14.76 -5.92 -9.93
CA ARG A 69 14.90 -6.46 -11.29
C ARG A 69 13.96 -5.79 -12.31
N PHE A 70 12.94 -5.08 -11.83
CA PHE A 70 11.91 -4.43 -12.66
C PHE A 70 11.93 -2.91 -12.57
N ALA A 71 12.34 -2.35 -11.42
CA ALA A 71 12.15 -0.94 -11.12
C ALA A 71 13.26 -0.36 -10.24
N GLU A 72 13.30 0.98 -10.15
CA GLU A 72 14.04 1.68 -9.12
C GLU A 72 13.28 1.54 -7.78
N VAL A 73 13.97 1.03 -6.76
CA VAL A 73 13.41 0.80 -5.42
C VAL A 73 14.10 1.73 -4.43
N TYR A 74 13.32 2.56 -3.75
CA TYR A 74 13.82 3.50 -2.75
C TYR A 74 13.34 3.12 -1.36
N GLU A 75 14.24 3.17 -0.38
CA GLU A 75 13.89 3.07 1.04
C GLU A 75 13.35 4.41 1.54
N ILE A 76 12.26 4.35 2.32
CA ILE A 76 11.65 5.55 2.87
C ILE A 76 12.57 6.27 3.85
N SER A 77 13.42 5.52 4.58
CA SER A 77 14.41 6.07 5.51
C SER A 77 15.43 6.95 4.81
N ASP A 78 15.93 6.51 3.65
CA ASP A 78 16.93 7.24 2.88
C ASP A 78 16.34 8.56 2.34
N LEU A 79 15.12 8.49 1.77
CA LEU A 79 14.41 9.69 1.30
C LEU A 79 14.05 10.65 2.45
N LEU A 80 13.74 10.12 3.62
CA LEU A 80 13.46 10.94 4.79
C LEU A 80 14.72 11.64 5.30
N GLU A 81 15.88 10.98 5.26
CA GLU A 81 17.16 11.58 5.58
C GLU A 81 17.46 12.77 4.67
N GLU A 82 17.31 12.60 3.34
CA GLU A 82 17.50 13.67 2.37
C GLU A 82 16.54 14.85 2.61
N VAL A 83 15.31 14.58 3.01
CA VAL A 83 14.29 15.61 3.28
C VAL A 83 14.60 16.37 4.58
N PHE A 84 15.25 15.78 5.57
CA PHE A 84 15.70 16.50 6.77
C PHE A 84 16.77 17.57 6.49
N ASP A 85 17.49 17.49 5.36
CA ASP A 85 18.39 18.54 4.90
C ASP A 85 17.67 19.73 4.26
N VAL A 86 16.36 19.59 3.95
CA VAL A 86 15.52 20.67 3.42
C VAL A 86 14.88 21.45 4.58
N PRO A 87 15.23 22.75 4.79
CA PRO A 87 14.80 23.50 5.97
C PRO A 87 13.27 23.58 6.16
N GLU A 88 12.52 23.72 5.06
CA GLU A 88 11.05 23.79 5.07
C GLU A 88 10.43 22.46 5.49
N ALA A 89 10.96 21.34 4.98
CA ALA A 89 10.51 20.00 5.32
C ALA A 89 10.82 19.65 6.77
N ARG A 90 12.06 19.93 7.22
CA ARG A 90 12.47 19.77 8.60
C ARG A 90 11.56 20.54 9.56
N ARG A 91 11.28 21.80 9.25
CA ARG A 91 10.36 22.61 10.05
C ARG A 91 8.96 21.98 10.10
N TYR A 92 8.41 21.56 8.96
CA TYR A 92 7.10 20.91 8.90
C TYR A 92 7.05 19.66 9.78
N LEU A 93 8.03 18.75 9.64
CA LEU A 93 8.10 17.52 10.42
C LEU A 93 8.11 17.80 11.94
N LEU A 94 8.93 18.77 12.38
CA LEU A 94 9.04 19.12 13.78
C LEU A 94 7.80 19.86 14.33
N GLU A 95 7.15 20.71 13.54
CA GLU A 95 5.92 21.39 13.93
C GLU A 95 4.73 20.43 14.10
N HIS A 96 4.67 19.38 13.29
CA HIS A 96 3.60 18.36 13.36
C HIS A 96 3.87 17.28 14.42
N ARG A 97 5.05 17.29 15.02
CA ARG A 97 5.43 16.40 16.12
C ARG A 97 6.12 17.19 17.23
N PRO A 98 5.38 18.12 17.89
CA PRO A 98 5.94 18.99 18.93
C PRO A 98 6.41 18.23 20.18
N ASP A 99 5.90 17.01 20.40
CA ASP A 99 6.32 16.07 21.44
C ASP A 99 7.81 15.67 21.30
N VAL A 100 8.37 15.69 20.07
CA VAL A 100 9.79 15.40 19.81
C VAL A 100 10.71 16.59 20.18
N THR A 101 10.19 17.81 20.15
CA THR A 101 11.00 19.04 20.30
C THR A 101 11.21 19.50 21.73
N GLY A 102 10.66 18.78 22.74
CA GLY A 102 10.55 19.27 24.13
C GLY A 102 11.87 19.54 24.86
N GLU A 103 12.96 18.84 24.60
CA GLU A 103 14.26 19.02 25.26
C GLU A 103 15.48 18.68 24.38
N LYS A 104 15.27 18.15 23.16
CA LYS A 104 16.38 17.79 22.27
C LYS A 104 16.78 18.93 21.35
N SER A 105 18.08 19.02 21.21
CA SER A 105 18.76 20.02 20.38
C SER A 105 18.21 19.97 18.94
N PRO A 106 17.92 21.14 18.35
CA PRO A 106 17.66 21.24 16.90
C PRO A 106 18.87 20.83 16.03
N ASP A 107 19.98 20.42 16.64
CA ASP A 107 21.26 20.10 16.01
C ASP A 107 21.50 18.60 15.82
N LEU A 108 20.47 17.74 15.89
CA LEU A 108 20.61 16.34 15.51
C LEU A 108 20.88 16.22 14.01
N ALA A 109 21.77 15.28 13.64
CA ALA A 109 22.00 14.93 12.24
C ALA A 109 20.76 14.32 11.60
N PRO A 110 20.58 14.41 10.25
CA PRO A 110 19.42 13.85 9.56
C PRO A 110 19.15 12.38 9.90
N GLU A 111 20.19 11.53 9.89
CA GLU A 111 20.06 10.11 10.25
C GLU A 111 19.56 9.88 11.68
N GLU A 112 19.91 10.75 12.62
CA GLU A 112 19.42 10.66 14.01
C GLU A 112 17.93 11.04 14.09
N TRP A 113 17.51 12.04 13.31
CA TRP A 113 16.09 12.40 13.19
C TRP A 113 15.27 11.29 12.55
N VAL A 114 15.76 10.65 11.47
CA VAL A 114 15.12 9.50 10.85
C VAL A 114 14.88 8.40 11.88
N ARG A 115 15.91 8.07 12.66
CA ARG A 115 15.80 7.09 13.74
C ARG A 115 14.73 7.48 14.77
N VAL A 116 14.72 8.74 15.22
CA VAL A 116 13.73 9.22 16.19
C VAL A 116 12.31 9.11 15.63
N PHE A 117 12.09 9.46 14.36
CA PHE A 117 10.76 9.41 13.74
C PHE A 117 10.28 7.99 13.50
N ILE A 118 11.17 7.05 13.18
CA ILE A 118 10.81 5.65 12.85
C ILE A 118 10.84 4.74 14.07
N GLU A 119 11.97 4.75 14.82
CA GLU A 119 12.16 3.86 15.98
C GLU A 119 11.56 4.43 17.27
N GLY A 120 11.11 5.67 17.24
CA GLY A 120 10.50 6.35 18.37
C GLY A 120 11.52 6.92 19.35
N GLU A 121 10.99 7.56 20.38
CA GLU A 121 11.76 8.14 21.46
C GLU A 121 11.19 7.72 22.82
N GLU A 122 11.99 7.06 23.64
CA GLU A 122 11.59 6.69 24.99
C GLU A 122 11.36 7.92 25.88
N SER A 123 10.36 7.84 26.74
CA SER A 123 10.04 8.91 27.69
C SER A 123 11.11 9.01 28.77
N SER A 124 11.70 10.20 28.92
CA SER A 124 12.66 10.49 30.01
C SER A 124 12.01 10.66 31.40
N GLY A 125 10.68 10.61 31.46
CA GLY A 125 9.92 10.86 32.70
C GLY A 125 9.81 12.35 33.03
N GLY A 126 9.22 12.67 34.18
CA GLY A 126 9.18 14.04 34.71
C GLY A 126 7.87 14.80 34.50
N THR A 127 6.98 14.34 33.64
CA THR A 127 5.64 14.91 33.51
C THR A 127 4.56 13.90 33.96
N LEU A 128 3.37 14.39 34.31
CA LEU A 128 2.25 13.51 34.64
C LEU A 128 1.88 12.60 33.45
N ALA A 129 1.93 13.14 32.23
CA ALA A 129 1.69 12.39 31.01
C ALA A 129 2.68 11.24 30.83
N SER A 130 3.99 11.50 31.01
CA SER A 130 5.02 10.46 30.91
C SER A 130 4.93 9.41 32.01
N LEU A 131 4.52 9.79 33.22
CA LEU A 131 4.32 8.84 34.34
C LEU A 131 3.10 7.94 34.15
N LEU A 132 2.08 8.40 33.39
CA LEU A 132 0.84 7.66 33.11
C LEU A 132 0.89 6.98 31.74
N ASN A 133 1.94 7.21 30.96
CA ASN A 133 2.11 6.60 29.64
C ASN A 133 2.67 5.17 29.80
N GLU A 134 1.78 4.19 29.78
CA GLU A 134 2.14 2.77 29.90
C GLU A 134 3.04 2.28 28.74
N ALA A 135 3.00 2.95 27.58
CA ALA A 135 3.82 2.61 26.43
C ALA A 135 5.30 3.01 26.60
N GLY A 136 5.60 3.97 27.50
CA GLY A 136 6.97 4.38 27.81
C GLY A 136 7.65 5.26 26.72
N TYR A 137 6.92 5.75 25.73
CA TYR A 137 7.46 6.57 24.66
C TYR A 137 6.92 7.99 24.69
N THR A 138 7.78 8.97 24.42
CA THR A 138 7.40 10.35 24.09
C THR A 138 6.91 10.40 22.64
N LEU A 139 7.64 9.77 21.72
CA LEU A 139 7.22 9.52 20.34
C LEU A 139 7.18 8.00 20.13
N PRO A 140 5.99 7.41 19.88
CA PRO A 140 5.88 5.98 19.62
C PRO A 140 6.62 5.57 18.35
N PRO A 141 7.28 4.39 18.33
CA PRO A 141 7.78 3.77 17.09
C PRO A 141 6.68 3.53 16.06
N LEU A 142 7.08 3.36 14.79
CA LEU A 142 6.18 3.14 13.65
C LEU A 142 6.26 1.70 13.12
N PRO A 143 5.82 0.68 13.87
CA PRO A 143 5.96 -0.71 13.44
C PRO A 143 5.13 -1.05 12.20
N ASN A 144 4.15 -0.21 11.82
CA ASN A 144 3.34 -0.39 10.62
C ASN A 144 3.94 0.28 9.37
N LEU A 145 5.06 1.02 9.48
CA LEU A 145 5.60 1.82 8.37
C LEU A 145 5.97 0.94 7.16
N PHE A 146 6.33 -0.33 7.34
CA PHE A 146 6.60 -1.23 6.22
C PHE A 146 5.35 -1.53 5.36
N PHE A 147 4.14 -1.19 5.83
CA PHE A 147 2.91 -1.17 5.03
C PHE A 147 2.70 0.20 4.37
N LEU A 148 3.62 0.57 3.48
CA LEU A 148 3.65 1.89 2.82
C LEU A 148 2.47 2.15 1.88
N ARG A 149 1.70 1.12 1.52
CA ARG A 149 0.50 1.28 0.69
C ARG A 149 -0.56 2.15 1.36
N ASP A 150 -0.67 2.07 2.69
CA ASP A 150 -1.79 2.65 3.41
C ASP A 150 -1.69 4.17 3.59
N PRO A 151 -0.51 4.76 3.95
CA PRO A 151 -0.41 6.19 4.24
C PRO A 151 -0.36 7.09 2.99
N ALA A 152 -0.24 6.54 1.78
CA ALA A 152 -0.31 7.34 0.56
C ALA A 152 -0.70 6.50 -0.68
N VAL A 153 -1.27 7.16 -1.67
CA VAL A 153 -1.51 6.59 -3.01
C VAL A 153 -1.35 7.64 -4.10
N VAL A 154 -0.68 7.29 -5.19
CA VAL A 154 -0.55 8.15 -6.37
C VAL A 154 -1.69 7.83 -7.34
N ILE A 155 -2.36 8.87 -7.86
CA ILE A 155 -3.43 8.79 -8.85
C ILE A 155 -3.15 9.80 -9.96
N GLY A 156 -2.96 9.33 -11.17
CA GLY A 156 -2.45 10.18 -12.25
C GLY A 156 -1.06 10.69 -11.90
N ASP A 157 -0.88 11.99 -11.93
CA ASP A 157 0.36 12.69 -11.58
C ASP A 157 0.35 13.31 -10.16
N ARG A 158 -0.60 12.92 -9.30
CA ARG A 158 -0.82 13.53 -7.97
C ARG A 158 -0.85 12.48 -6.88
N VAL A 159 -0.55 12.91 -5.65
CA VAL A 159 -0.63 12.04 -4.46
C VAL A 159 -1.85 12.38 -3.61
N VAL A 160 -2.49 11.35 -3.10
CA VAL A 160 -3.38 11.40 -1.94
C VAL A 160 -2.54 11.02 -0.73
N VAL A 161 -2.29 11.94 0.17
CA VAL A 161 -1.79 11.64 1.51
C VAL A 161 -2.99 11.17 2.33
N ALA A 162 -2.90 10.01 2.91
CA ALA A 162 -4.00 9.38 3.62
C ALA A 162 -4.46 10.20 4.84
N ALA A 163 -5.69 9.97 5.25
CA ALA A 163 -6.17 10.29 6.59
C ALA A 163 -6.40 8.96 7.32
N MET A 164 -5.36 8.47 8.00
CA MET A 164 -5.38 7.17 8.64
C MET A 164 -6.47 7.09 9.71
N GLN A 165 -7.20 5.97 9.75
CA GLN A 165 -8.27 5.75 10.71
C GLN A 165 -7.76 5.71 12.16
N HIS A 166 -6.56 5.16 12.37
CA HIS A 166 -6.00 4.94 13.70
C HIS A 166 -4.83 5.88 13.99
N GLU A 167 -4.90 6.53 15.16
CA GLU A 167 -3.92 7.52 15.62
C GLU A 167 -2.48 6.99 15.66
N VAL A 168 -2.30 5.73 15.99
CA VAL A 168 -0.98 5.07 16.04
C VAL A 168 -0.21 5.16 14.69
N ARG A 169 -0.90 5.44 13.58
CA ARG A 169 -0.32 5.60 12.25
C ARG A 169 -0.26 7.04 11.73
N TRP A 170 -0.69 8.04 12.50
CA TRP A 170 -0.74 9.43 12.00
C TRP A 170 0.64 10.02 11.68
N THR A 171 1.69 9.58 12.36
CA THR A 171 3.06 10.04 12.04
C THR A 171 3.49 9.61 10.63
N GLU A 172 3.00 8.48 10.14
CA GLU A 172 3.27 8.01 8.78
C GLU A 172 2.73 9.01 7.73
N GLU A 173 1.55 9.60 7.95
CA GLU A 173 0.99 10.63 7.07
C GLU A 173 1.88 11.87 7.02
N VAL A 174 2.37 12.31 8.18
CA VAL A 174 3.26 13.48 8.29
C VAL A 174 4.56 13.25 7.51
N ILE A 175 5.15 12.06 7.63
CA ILE A 175 6.34 11.66 6.88
C ILE A 175 6.05 11.70 5.37
N LEU A 176 5.01 10.99 4.91
CA LEU A 176 4.68 10.93 3.49
C LEU A 176 4.35 12.31 2.92
N ARG A 177 3.61 13.13 3.66
CA ARG A 177 3.30 14.50 3.27
C ARG A 177 4.58 15.34 3.09
N ALA A 178 5.55 15.23 4.01
CA ALA A 178 6.83 15.92 3.88
C ALA A 178 7.61 15.48 2.65
N LEU A 179 7.68 14.16 2.41
CA LEU A 179 8.35 13.58 1.23
C LEU A 179 7.71 14.05 -0.07
N PHE A 180 6.40 13.93 -0.23
CA PHE A 180 5.69 14.34 -1.45
C PHE A 180 5.64 15.85 -1.67
N SER A 181 5.95 16.66 -0.66
CA SER A 181 6.02 18.11 -0.79
C SER A 181 7.41 18.64 -1.09
N HIS A 182 8.45 17.95 -0.64
CA HIS A 182 9.79 18.52 -0.59
C HIS A 182 10.88 17.67 -1.27
N HIS A 183 10.68 16.34 -1.40
CA HIS A 183 11.69 15.51 -2.03
C HIS A 183 11.65 15.65 -3.57
N PRO A 184 12.78 15.90 -4.26
CA PRO A 184 12.81 16.15 -5.71
C PRO A 184 12.20 15.03 -6.55
N LEU A 185 12.39 13.77 -6.16
CA LEU A 185 11.80 12.59 -6.81
C LEU A 185 10.25 12.61 -6.80
N LEU A 186 9.62 13.21 -5.78
CA LEU A 186 8.20 13.02 -5.45
C LEU A 186 7.35 14.29 -5.58
N SER A 187 7.95 15.48 -5.47
CA SER A 187 7.21 16.72 -5.22
C SER A 187 6.57 17.39 -6.45
N ASN A 188 6.84 16.92 -7.66
CA ASN A 188 6.45 17.63 -8.90
C ASN A 188 4.99 17.45 -9.33
N GLY A 189 4.26 16.43 -8.83
CA GLY A 189 2.84 16.21 -9.14
C GLY A 189 1.87 17.00 -8.25
N GLY A 190 2.30 17.34 -7.05
CA GLY A 190 1.48 17.99 -6.02
C GLY A 190 0.49 17.07 -5.31
N ILE A 191 -0.12 17.60 -4.27
CA ILE A 191 -1.05 16.85 -3.41
C ILE A 191 -2.49 17.04 -3.91
N LEU A 192 -3.17 15.91 -4.16
CA LEU A 192 -4.58 15.88 -4.55
C LEU A 192 -5.49 16.04 -3.33
N TYR A 193 -5.18 15.32 -2.25
CA TYR A 193 -5.81 15.41 -0.94
C TYR A 193 -4.75 15.27 0.14
N ASP A 194 -4.82 16.11 1.16
CA ASP A 194 -3.88 16.18 2.28
C ASP A 194 -4.57 15.75 3.58
N GLY A 195 -4.48 14.46 3.90
CA GLY A 195 -5.07 13.90 5.11
C GLY A 195 -4.34 14.31 6.38
N ALA A 196 -3.05 14.63 6.29
CA ALA A 196 -2.26 15.09 7.43
C ALA A 196 -2.67 16.49 7.90
N ASP A 197 -2.84 17.43 6.94
CA ASP A 197 -3.16 18.83 7.24
C ASP A 197 -4.68 19.12 7.25
N GLU A 198 -5.48 18.37 6.47
CA GLU A 198 -6.92 18.57 6.32
C GLU A 198 -7.78 17.59 7.13
N ARG A 199 -7.20 16.94 8.14
CA ARG A 199 -7.90 15.92 8.95
C ARG A 199 -9.21 16.47 9.52
N ARG A 200 -10.29 15.74 9.27
CA ARG A 200 -11.62 16.04 9.81
C ARG A 200 -12.15 14.85 10.59
N MET A 201 -12.95 15.12 11.63
CA MET A 201 -13.64 14.08 12.38
C MET A 201 -14.45 13.17 11.43
N ASN A 202 -14.32 11.85 11.62
CA ASN A 202 -15.00 10.81 10.83
C ASN A 202 -14.64 10.78 9.33
N THR A 203 -13.54 11.41 8.93
CA THR A 203 -13.02 11.33 7.58
C THR A 203 -11.73 10.53 7.59
N SER A 204 -11.76 9.34 7.00
CA SER A 204 -10.57 8.49 6.83
C SER A 204 -10.50 7.97 5.40
N ILE A 205 -9.28 7.87 4.88
CA ILE A 205 -8.93 7.28 3.58
C ILE A 205 -7.59 6.61 3.77
N GLU A 206 -7.49 5.33 3.43
CA GLU A 206 -6.23 4.60 3.43
C GLU A 206 -5.97 4.01 2.03
N GLY A 207 -4.70 4.07 1.57
CA GLY A 207 -4.34 3.71 0.19
C GLY A 207 -4.53 2.23 -0.15
N GLY A 208 -4.59 1.33 0.85
CA GLY A 208 -4.94 -0.07 0.65
C GLY A 208 -6.34 -0.29 0.08
N ASP A 209 -7.24 0.68 0.30
CA ASP A 209 -8.59 0.68 -0.28
C ASP A 209 -8.66 1.27 -1.68
N VAL A 210 -7.62 1.98 -2.15
CA VAL A 210 -7.67 2.73 -3.42
C VAL A 210 -6.91 1.97 -4.51
N HIS A 211 -7.59 1.70 -5.62
CA HIS A 211 -7.05 1.03 -6.80
C HIS A 211 -7.23 1.90 -8.04
N VAL A 212 -6.12 2.29 -8.66
CA VAL A 212 -6.14 2.96 -9.96
C VAL A 212 -6.19 1.88 -11.04
N LEU A 213 -7.39 1.52 -11.50
CA LEU A 213 -7.57 0.40 -12.42
C LEU A 213 -7.23 0.78 -13.85
N ARG A 214 -7.60 1.99 -14.26
CA ARG A 214 -7.30 2.62 -15.54
C ARG A 214 -7.22 4.13 -15.32
N GLU A 215 -6.67 4.89 -16.25
CA GLU A 215 -6.47 6.34 -16.13
C GLU A 215 -7.75 7.10 -15.76
N ASP A 216 -8.90 6.63 -16.25
CA ASP A 216 -10.22 7.20 -16.01
C ASP A 216 -11.05 6.46 -14.95
N VAL A 217 -10.59 5.30 -14.43
CA VAL A 217 -11.35 4.41 -13.52
C VAL A 217 -10.58 4.18 -12.22
N VAL A 218 -11.18 4.56 -11.11
CA VAL A 218 -10.68 4.26 -9.76
C VAL A 218 -11.70 3.43 -9.00
N ALA A 219 -11.26 2.34 -8.35
CA ALA A 219 -12.06 1.60 -7.38
C ALA A 219 -11.62 1.95 -5.96
N VAL A 220 -12.59 2.05 -5.04
CA VAL A 220 -12.34 2.35 -3.62
C VAL A 220 -13.15 1.44 -2.73
N GLY A 221 -12.52 0.81 -1.76
CA GLY A 221 -13.20 0.10 -0.67
C GLY A 221 -13.81 1.08 0.35
N MET A 222 -15.11 1.01 0.61
CA MET A 222 -15.68 1.59 1.82
C MET A 222 -15.59 0.55 2.93
N SER A 223 -14.56 0.65 3.75
CA SER A 223 -14.11 -0.40 4.67
C SER A 223 -14.17 0.03 6.14
N GLU A 224 -13.47 -0.70 7.00
CA GLU A 224 -13.17 -0.26 8.37
C GLU A 224 -12.25 0.98 8.38
N ARG A 225 -11.37 1.09 7.37
CA ARG A 225 -10.30 2.09 7.30
C ARG A 225 -10.64 3.30 6.43
N THR A 226 -11.55 3.15 5.48
CA THR A 226 -11.96 4.23 4.58
C THR A 226 -13.45 4.51 4.73
N SER A 227 -13.77 5.72 5.17
CA SER A 227 -15.12 6.16 5.48
C SER A 227 -15.84 6.72 4.25
N ALA A 228 -17.19 6.73 4.28
CA ALA A 228 -17.99 7.36 3.24
C ALA A 228 -17.66 8.86 3.06
N ALA A 229 -17.41 9.58 4.16
CA ALA A 229 -17.01 10.99 4.11
C ALA A 229 -15.63 11.19 3.45
N GLY A 230 -14.70 10.25 3.70
CA GLY A 230 -13.41 10.21 3.02
C GLY A 230 -13.57 9.99 1.52
N ILE A 231 -14.38 9.01 1.12
CA ILE A 231 -14.67 8.72 -0.29
C ILE A 231 -15.33 9.93 -0.99
N ASP A 232 -16.27 10.61 -0.34
CA ASP A 232 -16.89 11.84 -0.90
C ASP A 232 -15.86 12.97 -1.08
N THR A 233 -14.89 13.08 -0.19
CA THR A 233 -13.82 14.06 -0.31
C THR A 233 -12.88 13.71 -1.46
N LEU A 234 -12.46 12.43 -1.54
CA LEU A 234 -11.64 11.91 -2.64
C LEU A 234 -12.36 12.09 -3.99
N ARG A 235 -13.65 11.72 -4.09
CA ARG A 235 -14.45 11.87 -5.31
C ARG A 235 -14.43 13.30 -5.83
N ARG A 236 -14.66 14.29 -4.96
CA ARG A 236 -14.62 15.70 -5.37
C ARG A 236 -13.26 16.11 -5.91
N ALA A 237 -12.18 15.66 -5.29
CA ALA A 237 -10.83 15.96 -5.74
C ALA A 237 -10.52 15.26 -7.07
N LEU A 238 -10.87 13.97 -7.22
CA LEU A 238 -10.68 13.19 -8.44
C LEU A 238 -11.39 13.83 -9.63
N PHE A 239 -12.70 14.04 -9.54
CA PHE A 239 -13.50 14.55 -10.64
C PHE A 239 -13.21 16.01 -11.02
N SER A 240 -12.59 16.79 -10.14
CA SER A 240 -12.26 18.19 -10.43
C SER A 240 -10.80 18.45 -10.82
N ARG A 241 -9.89 17.52 -10.53
CA ARG A 241 -8.46 17.80 -10.59
C ARG A 241 -7.62 16.70 -11.28
N THR A 242 -8.28 15.64 -11.78
CA THR A 242 -7.65 14.52 -12.50
C THR A 242 -8.48 14.12 -13.71
N ASP A 243 -7.99 13.16 -14.50
CA ASP A 243 -8.70 12.59 -15.66
C ASP A 243 -9.69 11.48 -15.25
N VAL A 244 -9.82 11.16 -13.95
CA VAL A 244 -10.74 10.15 -13.45
C VAL A 244 -12.18 10.59 -13.66
N THR A 245 -12.96 9.77 -14.36
CA THR A 245 -14.39 10.01 -14.64
C THR A 245 -15.31 8.98 -14.01
N GLU A 246 -14.76 7.83 -13.61
CA GLU A 246 -15.51 6.70 -13.07
C GLU A 246 -14.96 6.31 -11.70
N LEU A 247 -15.81 6.32 -10.67
CA LEU A 247 -15.49 5.89 -9.32
C LEU A 247 -16.37 4.72 -8.90
N LEU A 248 -15.75 3.58 -8.62
CA LEU A 248 -16.41 2.35 -8.20
C LEU A 248 -16.19 2.14 -6.70
N VAL A 249 -17.25 2.23 -5.88
CA VAL A 249 -17.14 2.12 -4.43
C VAL A 249 -17.68 0.77 -3.96
N VAL A 250 -16.79 -0.11 -3.51
CA VAL A 250 -17.13 -1.44 -2.99
C VAL A 250 -17.56 -1.33 -1.53
N LEU A 251 -18.79 -1.75 -1.20
CA LEU A 251 -19.32 -1.70 0.16
C LEU A 251 -18.80 -2.89 0.97
N MET A 252 -17.71 -2.70 1.69
CA MET A 252 -17.02 -3.76 2.42
C MET A 252 -17.58 -3.98 3.83
N PRO A 253 -17.57 -5.23 4.34
CA PRO A 253 -17.90 -5.48 5.73
C PRO A 253 -16.76 -4.94 6.63
N ARG A 254 -17.13 -4.38 7.78
CA ARG A 254 -16.16 -3.98 8.80
C ARG A 254 -15.64 -5.22 9.53
N HIS A 255 -14.65 -5.85 8.95
CA HIS A 255 -14.10 -7.10 9.44
C HIS A 255 -12.59 -7.14 9.29
N ARG A 256 -11.88 -7.62 10.30
CA ARG A 256 -10.41 -7.62 10.34
C ARG A 256 -9.75 -8.39 9.19
N THR A 257 -10.44 -9.36 8.58
CA THR A 257 -9.94 -10.10 7.41
C THR A 257 -10.02 -9.31 6.11
N SER A 258 -10.77 -8.22 6.08
CA SER A 258 -11.03 -7.38 4.92
C SER A 258 -10.95 -5.91 5.29
N ILE A 259 -9.85 -5.53 5.94
CA ILE A 259 -9.61 -4.15 6.37
C ILE A 259 -9.49 -3.20 5.20
N HIS A 260 -8.97 -3.66 4.06
CA HIS A 260 -8.81 -2.92 2.81
C HIS A 260 -9.31 -3.73 1.61
N LEU A 261 -9.58 -3.05 0.50
CA LEU A 261 -10.01 -3.67 -0.75
C LEU A 261 -8.94 -4.63 -1.30
N ASP A 262 -7.67 -4.31 -1.15
CA ASP A 262 -6.56 -5.14 -1.63
C ASP A 262 -6.40 -6.48 -0.88
N MET A 263 -7.06 -6.65 0.27
CA MET A 263 -7.14 -7.93 0.96
C MET A 263 -8.12 -8.92 0.31
N ILE A 264 -8.96 -8.42 -0.62
CA ILE A 264 -10.00 -9.23 -1.25
C ILE A 264 -10.00 -9.14 -2.79
N PHE A 265 -9.28 -8.18 -3.35
CA PHE A 265 -9.20 -7.95 -4.80
C PHE A 265 -7.87 -7.28 -5.16
N THR A 266 -7.16 -7.83 -6.14
CA THR A 266 -6.03 -7.15 -6.81
C THR A 266 -5.99 -7.52 -8.29
N MET A 267 -5.78 -6.52 -9.13
CA MET A 267 -5.59 -6.69 -10.56
C MET A 267 -4.19 -7.25 -10.85
N VAL A 268 -4.08 -8.26 -11.70
CA VAL A 268 -2.80 -8.93 -12.02
C VAL A 268 -2.47 -8.92 -13.52
N ASP A 269 -3.49 -8.70 -14.36
CA ASP A 269 -3.32 -8.52 -15.80
C ASP A 269 -4.49 -7.68 -16.35
N ARG A 270 -4.45 -7.33 -17.64
CA ARG A 270 -5.50 -6.54 -18.32
C ARG A 270 -6.90 -7.16 -18.20
N GLU A 271 -6.96 -8.48 -18.17
CA GLU A 271 -8.22 -9.26 -18.17
C GLU A 271 -8.39 -10.10 -16.90
N LEU A 272 -7.45 -10.03 -15.95
CA LEU A 272 -7.41 -10.94 -14.79
C LEU A 272 -7.20 -10.19 -13.49
N ALA A 273 -7.96 -10.59 -12.47
CA ALA A 273 -7.79 -10.13 -11.10
C ALA A 273 -7.88 -11.29 -10.11
N CYS A 274 -7.02 -11.29 -9.10
CA CYS A 274 -7.16 -12.19 -7.95
C CYS A 274 -8.28 -11.67 -7.03
N ALA A 275 -9.21 -12.54 -6.63
CA ALA A 275 -10.37 -12.14 -5.86
C ALA A 275 -10.78 -13.17 -4.82
N TYR A 276 -11.30 -12.73 -3.68
CA TYR A 276 -11.86 -13.58 -2.63
C TYR A 276 -13.30 -13.99 -2.98
N ALA A 277 -13.47 -15.21 -3.50
CA ALA A 277 -14.73 -15.71 -4.05
C ALA A 277 -16.01 -15.39 -3.25
N PRO A 278 -16.06 -15.52 -1.90
CA PRO A 278 -17.27 -15.26 -1.12
C PRO A 278 -17.83 -13.84 -1.25
N TYR A 279 -16.99 -12.85 -1.59
CA TYR A 279 -17.39 -11.45 -1.72
C TYR A 279 -17.73 -11.02 -3.15
N PHE A 280 -17.50 -11.90 -4.12
CA PHE A 280 -17.82 -11.65 -5.54
C PHE A 280 -18.75 -12.72 -6.14
N ARG A 281 -19.10 -13.78 -5.37
CA ARG A 281 -20.00 -14.84 -5.79
C ARG A 281 -21.03 -15.18 -4.71
N GLY A 282 -22.25 -15.50 -5.16
CA GLY A 282 -23.29 -15.99 -4.28
C GLY A 282 -23.93 -14.92 -3.38
N PRO A 283 -24.53 -15.30 -2.26
CA PRO A 283 -25.40 -14.41 -1.47
C PRO A 283 -24.66 -13.37 -0.63
N LYS A 284 -23.35 -13.47 -0.50
CA LYS A 284 -22.51 -12.54 0.25
C LYS A 284 -21.77 -11.55 -0.64
N ARG A 285 -22.13 -11.46 -1.93
CA ARG A 285 -21.54 -10.48 -2.84
C ARG A 285 -21.62 -9.08 -2.25
N LEU A 286 -20.54 -8.33 -2.42
CA LEU A 286 -20.44 -6.96 -1.94
C LEU A 286 -21.00 -6.02 -2.99
N PRO A 287 -22.08 -5.27 -2.69
CA PRO A 287 -22.60 -4.27 -3.61
C PRO A 287 -21.52 -3.24 -3.94
N THR A 288 -21.54 -2.77 -5.17
CA THR A 288 -20.64 -1.70 -5.64
C THR A 288 -21.46 -0.51 -6.11
N LEU A 289 -21.12 0.66 -5.62
CA LEU A 289 -21.74 1.91 -6.01
C LEU A 289 -20.91 2.54 -7.14
N HIS A 290 -21.52 2.81 -8.28
CA HIS A 290 -20.87 3.43 -9.43
C HIS A 290 -21.27 4.91 -9.51
N LEU A 291 -20.27 5.79 -9.41
CA LEU A 291 -20.39 7.24 -9.50
C LEU A 291 -19.64 7.74 -10.74
N ARG A 292 -20.24 8.67 -11.47
CA ARG A 292 -19.70 9.24 -12.71
C ARG A 292 -19.51 10.74 -12.59
N ALA A 293 -18.45 11.28 -13.18
CA ALA A 293 -18.23 12.72 -13.23
C ALA A 293 -19.28 13.46 -14.08
N SER A 294 -19.84 12.78 -15.09
CA SER A 294 -20.82 13.32 -16.02
C SER A 294 -22.27 13.26 -15.52
N GLU A 295 -22.56 12.58 -14.41
CA GLU A 295 -23.92 12.30 -13.94
C GLU A 295 -24.06 12.64 -12.45
N GLU A 296 -25.22 13.17 -12.08
CA GLU A 296 -25.62 13.24 -10.68
C GLU A 296 -26.25 11.90 -10.27
N GLY A 297 -25.91 11.42 -9.07
CA GLY A 297 -26.49 10.21 -8.51
C GLY A 297 -25.50 9.05 -8.42
N VAL A 298 -26.04 7.91 -8.00
CA VAL A 298 -25.28 6.68 -7.71
C VAL A 298 -26.04 5.52 -8.35
N ARG A 299 -25.32 4.65 -9.05
CA ARG A 299 -25.87 3.39 -9.59
C ARG A 299 -25.34 2.23 -8.76
N GLU A 300 -26.23 1.42 -8.20
CA GLU A 300 -25.84 0.22 -7.49
C GLU A 300 -25.64 -0.93 -8.49
N LYS A 301 -24.55 -1.68 -8.29
CA LYS A 301 -24.18 -2.89 -9.02
C LYS A 301 -24.09 -4.06 -8.06
N ALA A 302 -24.29 -5.26 -8.56
CA ALA A 302 -24.30 -6.46 -7.72
C ALA A 302 -22.92 -6.74 -7.09
N ASP A 303 -21.85 -6.41 -7.82
CA ASP A 303 -20.47 -6.51 -7.35
C ASP A 303 -19.53 -5.64 -8.23
N LEU A 304 -18.23 -5.66 -7.91
CA LEU A 304 -17.22 -4.89 -8.64
C LEU A 304 -17.04 -5.37 -10.08
N PHE A 305 -17.15 -6.66 -10.37
CA PHE A 305 -16.97 -7.17 -11.73
C PHE A 305 -18.09 -6.71 -12.67
N GLU A 306 -19.35 -6.66 -12.19
CA GLU A 306 -20.45 -6.06 -12.96
C GLU A 306 -20.21 -4.56 -13.22
N ALA A 307 -19.72 -3.83 -12.19
CA ALA A 307 -19.40 -2.42 -12.33
C ALA A 307 -18.25 -2.17 -13.32
N LEU A 308 -17.23 -3.04 -13.33
CA LEU A 308 -16.11 -2.99 -14.26
C LEU A 308 -16.57 -3.24 -15.71
N GLY A 309 -17.46 -4.20 -15.95
CA GLY A 309 -18.06 -4.42 -17.28
C GLY A 309 -18.77 -3.18 -17.83
N ASP A 310 -19.46 -2.39 -16.97
CA ASP A 310 -20.13 -1.14 -17.38
C ASP A 310 -19.17 -0.04 -17.86
N VAL A 311 -17.91 -0.07 -17.41
CA VAL A 311 -16.86 0.86 -17.83
C VAL A 311 -15.92 0.28 -18.88
N GLY A 312 -16.31 -0.88 -19.47
CA GLY A 312 -15.58 -1.55 -20.54
C GLY A 312 -14.27 -2.22 -20.07
N MET A 313 -14.24 -2.68 -18.82
CA MET A 313 -13.14 -3.48 -18.25
C MET A 313 -13.65 -4.89 -17.91
N ASP A 314 -13.50 -5.82 -18.85
CA ASP A 314 -13.96 -7.21 -18.70
C ASP A 314 -12.92 -8.06 -17.97
N LEU A 315 -12.86 -7.94 -16.63
CA LEU A 315 -11.95 -8.73 -15.79
C LEU A 315 -12.56 -10.08 -15.42
N SER A 316 -11.78 -11.13 -15.58
CA SER A 316 -12.09 -12.48 -15.09
C SER A 316 -11.42 -12.73 -13.73
N PRO A 317 -12.16 -13.26 -12.74
CA PRO A 317 -11.58 -13.51 -11.42
C PRO A 317 -10.79 -14.81 -11.37
N ILE A 318 -9.58 -14.75 -10.81
CA ILE A 318 -8.84 -15.88 -10.27
C ILE A 318 -9.17 -15.96 -8.78
N TYR A 319 -9.76 -17.07 -8.33
CA TYR A 319 -10.21 -17.13 -6.95
C TYR A 319 -9.11 -17.59 -5.99
N CYS A 320 -8.75 -16.71 -5.06
CA CYS A 320 -7.84 -17.00 -3.96
C CYS A 320 -8.26 -18.27 -3.23
N GLY A 321 -7.33 -19.21 -3.00
CA GLY A 321 -7.58 -20.50 -2.39
C GLY A 321 -8.35 -21.50 -3.26
N GLY A 322 -8.53 -21.22 -4.55
CA GLY A 322 -9.19 -22.13 -5.49
C GLY A 322 -10.64 -22.44 -5.17
N GLY A 323 -11.06 -23.71 -5.24
CA GLY A 323 -12.46 -24.13 -5.15
C GLY A 323 -13.02 -24.38 -3.74
N GLY A 324 -12.20 -24.48 -2.72
CA GLY A 324 -12.61 -24.92 -1.37
C GLY A 324 -12.82 -23.76 -0.39
N ARG A 325 -14.05 -23.55 0.14
CA ARG A 325 -14.36 -22.44 1.04
C ARG A 325 -13.40 -22.27 2.21
N THR A 326 -13.05 -23.35 2.91
CA THR A 326 -12.13 -23.30 4.05
C THR A 326 -10.72 -22.89 3.62
N VAL A 327 -10.27 -23.36 2.46
CA VAL A 327 -8.97 -23.00 1.90
C VAL A 327 -8.97 -21.53 1.47
N GLN A 328 -10.04 -21.08 0.80
CA GLN A 328 -10.20 -19.67 0.41
C GLN A 328 -10.09 -18.73 1.63
N GLU A 329 -10.75 -19.09 2.74
CA GLU A 329 -10.73 -18.29 3.96
C GLU A 329 -9.33 -18.27 4.60
N ARG A 330 -8.63 -19.41 4.60
CA ARG A 330 -7.26 -19.54 5.15
C ARG A 330 -6.23 -18.77 4.31
N GLU A 331 -6.29 -18.89 2.98
CA GLU A 331 -5.32 -18.22 2.11
C GLU A 331 -5.63 -16.72 1.95
N GLN A 332 -6.91 -16.32 2.00
CA GLN A 332 -7.27 -14.91 2.08
C GLN A 332 -6.73 -14.27 3.38
N TRP A 333 -6.85 -14.95 4.53
CA TRP A 333 -6.20 -14.52 5.78
C TRP A 333 -4.67 -14.42 5.64
N ALA A 334 -4.07 -15.31 4.87
CA ALA A 334 -2.65 -15.32 4.55
C ALA A 334 -2.28 -14.36 3.40
N SER A 335 -3.08 -13.34 3.15
CA SER A 335 -2.85 -12.32 2.11
C SER A 335 -2.79 -12.88 0.68
N GLY A 336 -3.49 -13.99 0.40
CA GLY A 336 -3.49 -14.62 -0.92
C GLY A 336 -4.14 -13.80 -2.02
N CYS A 337 -4.97 -12.78 -1.69
CA CYS A 337 -5.47 -11.81 -2.67
C CYS A 337 -4.57 -10.58 -2.82
N ASN A 338 -3.62 -10.36 -1.91
CA ASN A 338 -2.81 -9.16 -1.86
C ASN A 338 -1.54 -9.31 -2.70
N LEU A 339 -1.72 -9.55 -4.01
CA LEU A 339 -0.63 -9.65 -4.97
C LEU A 339 -0.16 -8.25 -5.40
N PHE A 340 1.05 -8.18 -5.93
CA PHE A 340 1.59 -6.94 -6.48
C PHE A 340 2.07 -7.15 -7.91
N ALA A 341 1.35 -6.59 -8.88
CA ALA A 341 1.76 -6.64 -10.28
C ALA A 341 2.95 -5.69 -10.52
N VAL A 342 4.02 -6.19 -11.14
CA VAL A 342 5.17 -5.40 -11.58
C VAL A 342 5.04 -4.95 -13.03
N GLU A 343 4.29 -5.72 -13.82
CA GLU A 343 3.86 -5.43 -15.18
C GLU A 343 2.62 -6.26 -15.52
N PRO A 344 1.90 -5.99 -16.62
CA PRO A 344 0.74 -6.79 -16.99
C PRO A 344 1.10 -8.27 -17.16
N GLY A 345 0.47 -9.14 -16.37
CA GLY A 345 0.73 -10.58 -16.39
C GLY A 345 1.92 -11.04 -15.55
N THR A 346 2.63 -10.14 -14.84
CA THR A 346 3.70 -10.53 -13.91
C THR A 346 3.44 -9.96 -12.52
N ALA A 347 3.30 -10.83 -11.52
CA ALA A 347 2.96 -10.42 -10.16
C ALA A 347 3.81 -11.11 -9.10
N LEU A 348 3.94 -10.49 -7.92
CA LEU A 348 4.56 -11.05 -6.72
C LEU A 348 3.49 -11.64 -5.80
N ALA A 349 3.79 -12.78 -5.18
CA ALA A 349 2.93 -13.46 -4.21
C ALA A 349 3.77 -14.16 -3.11
N TYR A 350 3.14 -14.44 -1.97
CA TYR A 350 3.75 -15.34 -0.99
C TYR A 350 3.70 -16.81 -1.48
N ASP A 351 4.80 -17.54 -1.33
CA ASP A 351 4.95 -18.97 -1.69
C ASP A 351 3.99 -19.90 -0.93
N ARG A 352 3.59 -19.51 0.27
CA ARG A 352 2.73 -20.31 1.16
C ARG A 352 1.27 -20.47 0.71
N ASN A 353 0.80 -19.64 -0.24
CA ASN A 353 -0.59 -19.66 -0.73
C ASN A 353 -0.73 -20.62 -1.92
N GLU A 354 -0.43 -21.91 -1.70
CA GLU A 354 -0.29 -22.94 -2.73
C GLU A 354 -1.54 -23.10 -3.62
N HIS A 355 -2.73 -23.02 -3.03
CA HIS A 355 -3.98 -23.16 -3.80
C HIS A 355 -4.31 -21.90 -4.62
N THR A 356 -3.90 -20.73 -4.16
CA THR A 356 -3.99 -19.50 -4.95
C THR A 356 -3.01 -19.56 -6.13
N LEU A 357 -1.79 -20.03 -5.89
CA LEU A 357 -0.80 -20.25 -6.96
C LEU A 357 -1.31 -21.25 -7.98
N SER A 358 -1.88 -22.40 -7.54
CA SER A 358 -2.49 -23.38 -8.44
C SER A 358 -3.65 -22.78 -9.27
N ALA A 359 -4.48 -21.93 -8.67
CA ALA A 359 -5.54 -21.22 -9.41
C ALA A 359 -4.98 -20.21 -10.43
N MET A 360 -3.85 -19.58 -10.14
CA MET A 360 -3.13 -18.75 -11.09
C MET A 360 -2.52 -19.57 -12.24
N GLU A 361 -1.97 -20.74 -11.96
CA GLU A 361 -1.47 -21.67 -12.98
C GLU A 361 -2.61 -22.13 -13.92
N GLU A 362 -3.77 -22.47 -13.39
CA GLU A 362 -4.97 -22.76 -14.18
C GLU A 362 -5.41 -21.58 -15.08
N ALA A 363 -5.13 -20.36 -14.66
CA ALA A 363 -5.36 -19.13 -15.43
C ALA A 363 -4.22 -18.78 -16.40
N GLY A 364 -3.19 -19.63 -16.51
CA GLY A 364 -2.09 -19.49 -17.45
C GLY A 364 -0.85 -18.77 -16.93
N PHE A 365 -0.73 -18.55 -15.62
CA PHE A 365 0.51 -18.05 -15.01
C PHE A 365 1.47 -19.20 -14.74
N ARG A 366 2.76 -18.98 -14.89
CA ARG A 366 3.80 -19.86 -14.38
C ARG A 366 4.24 -19.40 -13.00
N ALA A 367 4.20 -20.29 -12.00
CA ALA A 367 4.82 -20.01 -10.71
C ALA A 367 6.36 -20.09 -10.85
N VAL A 368 7.04 -19.04 -10.39
CA VAL A 368 8.49 -18.89 -10.46
C VAL A 368 9.03 -18.67 -9.05
N ASP A 369 9.95 -19.51 -8.61
CA ASP A 369 10.61 -19.30 -7.33
C ASP A 369 11.50 -18.05 -7.38
N GLY A 370 11.33 -17.16 -6.41
CA GLY A 370 12.05 -15.88 -6.38
C GLY A 370 13.57 -16.05 -6.17
N VAL A 371 14.04 -17.14 -5.58
CA VAL A 371 15.48 -17.40 -5.44
C VAL A 371 16.04 -17.81 -6.79
N GLU A 372 15.38 -18.73 -7.51
CA GLU A 372 15.79 -19.15 -8.85
C GLU A 372 15.76 -17.96 -9.85
N PHE A 373 14.76 -17.09 -9.72
CA PHE A 373 14.68 -15.87 -10.51
C PHE A 373 15.86 -14.92 -10.24
N LEU A 374 16.21 -14.71 -8.98
CA LEU A 374 17.30 -13.80 -8.58
C LEU A 374 18.68 -14.34 -8.97
N THR A 375 18.89 -15.66 -8.91
CA THR A 375 20.15 -16.34 -9.31
C THR A 375 20.30 -16.44 -10.83
N GLY A 376 19.22 -16.22 -11.60
CA GLY A 376 19.22 -16.37 -13.05
C GLY A 376 19.04 -17.79 -13.53
N ASP A 377 18.67 -18.71 -12.62
CA ASP A 377 18.38 -20.11 -12.98
C ASP A 377 17.04 -20.23 -13.73
N THR A 378 16.16 -19.22 -13.55
CA THR A 378 14.87 -19.12 -14.22
C THR A 378 14.68 -17.69 -14.79
N GLU A 379 14.35 -17.61 -16.09
CA GLU A 379 13.99 -16.35 -16.76
C GLU A 379 12.48 -16.32 -17.08
N ILE A 380 11.89 -15.12 -17.14
CA ILE A 380 10.51 -14.91 -17.56
C ILE A 380 10.53 -14.39 -19.00
N GLY A 381 9.81 -15.06 -19.90
CA GLY A 381 9.68 -14.65 -21.31
C GLY A 381 8.81 -13.39 -21.47
N GLY A 382 9.05 -12.59 -22.50
CA GLY A 382 8.40 -11.27 -22.67
C GLY A 382 6.88 -11.29 -22.77
N ASP A 383 6.25 -12.38 -23.21
CA ASP A 383 4.78 -12.52 -23.32
C ASP A 383 4.22 -13.58 -22.32
N GLU A 384 5.04 -14.06 -21.41
CA GLU A 384 4.68 -15.09 -20.46
C GLU A 384 4.03 -14.49 -19.22
N ARG A 385 2.89 -15.04 -18.79
CA ARG A 385 2.33 -14.71 -17.48
C ARG A 385 3.09 -15.44 -16.39
N ALA A 386 3.54 -14.71 -15.36
CA ALA A 386 4.29 -15.27 -14.26
C ALA A 386 3.84 -14.76 -12.89
N VAL A 387 3.90 -15.61 -11.89
CA VAL A 387 3.80 -15.23 -10.50
C VAL A 387 5.10 -15.57 -9.79
N ILE A 388 5.86 -14.54 -9.39
CA ILE A 388 7.13 -14.69 -8.69
C ILE A 388 6.84 -14.84 -7.20
N THR A 389 7.28 -15.94 -6.62
CA THR A 389 6.98 -16.26 -5.23
C THR A 389 8.17 -16.00 -4.32
N PHE A 390 7.88 -15.57 -3.10
CA PHE A 390 8.89 -15.40 -2.06
C PHE A 390 8.35 -15.83 -0.69
N GLU A 391 9.27 -16.19 0.20
CA GLU A 391 8.90 -16.57 1.57
C GLU A 391 8.28 -15.38 2.31
N GLY A 392 7.08 -15.59 2.83
CA GLY A 392 6.32 -14.58 3.59
C GLY A 392 5.78 -15.11 4.91
N SER A 393 6.38 -16.16 5.45
CA SER A 393 5.90 -16.84 6.67
C SER A 393 5.86 -15.93 7.89
N GLU A 394 6.78 -14.99 7.97
CA GLU A 394 6.84 -13.99 9.05
C GLU A 394 6.07 -12.72 8.71
N LEU A 395 6.24 -12.17 7.51
CA LEU A 395 5.59 -10.93 7.08
C LEU A 395 4.06 -11.02 7.14
N VAL A 396 3.48 -12.14 6.76
CA VAL A 396 2.02 -12.36 6.79
C VAL A 396 1.41 -12.26 8.19
N ARG A 397 2.20 -12.47 9.24
CA ARG A 397 1.76 -12.33 10.65
C ARG A 397 1.45 -10.88 10.99
N GLY A 398 2.05 -9.93 10.29
CA GLY A 398 1.71 -8.51 10.35
C GLY A 398 0.35 -8.18 9.72
N GLY A 399 -0.19 -9.06 8.86
CA GLY A 399 -1.52 -8.93 8.30
C GLY A 399 -1.59 -8.25 6.94
N GLY A 400 -0.49 -8.22 6.16
CA GLY A 400 -0.43 -7.68 4.81
C GLY A 400 0.37 -8.55 3.85
N GLY A 401 0.29 -8.26 2.56
CA GLY A 401 1.01 -8.93 1.48
C GLY A 401 1.90 -8.00 0.67
N PRO A 402 2.40 -8.45 -0.48
CA PRO A 402 3.30 -7.66 -1.32
C PRO A 402 2.77 -6.28 -1.70
N ARG A 403 1.45 -6.16 -1.99
CA ARG A 403 0.86 -4.87 -2.33
C ARG A 403 0.87 -3.91 -1.13
N CYS A 404 0.52 -4.38 0.05
CA CYS A 404 0.54 -3.55 1.27
C CYS A 404 1.92 -2.97 1.57
N MET A 405 3.00 -3.73 1.28
CA MET A 405 4.39 -3.34 1.57
C MET A 405 5.04 -2.45 0.50
N THR A 406 4.29 -2.06 -0.53
CA THR A 406 4.81 -1.30 -1.66
C THR A 406 3.99 -0.04 -1.94
N LEU A 407 4.66 1.09 -2.16
CA LEU A 407 4.05 2.31 -2.65
C LEU A 407 4.65 2.63 -4.03
N PRO A 408 4.03 2.18 -5.14
CA PRO A 408 4.46 2.59 -6.47
C PRO A 408 4.18 4.07 -6.64
N VAL A 409 5.19 4.79 -7.13
CA VAL A 409 5.09 6.22 -7.41
C VAL A 409 5.14 6.50 -8.90
N ARG A 410 5.65 5.55 -9.69
CA ARG A 410 5.69 5.66 -11.15
C ARG A 410 5.50 4.31 -11.83
N ARG A 411 4.64 4.30 -12.84
CA ARG A 411 4.39 3.16 -13.74
C ARG A 411 4.31 3.63 -15.18
N GLY A 412 4.78 2.81 -16.08
CA GLY A 412 4.60 3.00 -17.53
C GLY A 412 3.13 2.81 -17.95
N PRO A 413 2.76 3.27 -19.16
CA PRO A 413 1.41 3.15 -19.67
C PRO A 413 1.05 1.69 -19.99
N VAL A 414 -0.25 1.39 -19.94
CA VAL A 414 -0.83 0.12 -20.38
C VAL A 414 -1.54 0.32 -21.71
N ALA A 415 -1.26 -0.54 -22.68
CA ALA A 415 -2.09 -0.67 -23.88
C ALA A 415 -3.28 -1.58 -23.55
N TRP A 416 -4.46 -0.99 -23.47
CA TRP A 416 -5.74 -1.65 -23.15
C TRP A 416 -6.34 -2.33 -24.37
#